data_8347e069e64abfb8e6ca8a4789186731
#
_entry.id   8347e069e64abfb8e6ca8a4789186731
#
_cell.length_a   1.000
_cell.length_b   1.000
_cell.length_c   1.000
_cell.angle_alpha   90.00
_cell.angle_beta   90.00
_cell.angle_gamma   90.00
#
_symmetry.space_group_name_H-M   'P 1'
#
loop_
_entity.id
_entity.type
_entity.pdbx_description
1 polymer ?
#
loop_
_entity_poly.entity_id
_entity_poly.type
_entity_poly.pdbx_seq_one_letter_code
_entity_poly.pdbx_strand_id
1 'polypeptide(L)'
;YTVSHGVDPSGKKVGNGFSKYIVTDLLRNRYGYNGVVCTDWGITHDYSSIEEADGKCWGVEALSIPQRHYEALKAGVDQFGGNNDKGPVLEAYRMWTAEFGEKSARERFERSAIRLLLNIFRTGLFENPYVDPDRTEATVGNPEFMQAGYEAQLRSVVLLKNRAGTLPASTRRSV
;
A
#
# COMPACT_ATOMS: atom_id res chain seq x y z
N TYR A 1 -2.18 -4.16 -2.86
CA TYR A 1 -3.52 -4.66 -3.19
C TYR A 1 -3.47 -5.69 -4.32
N THR A 2 -2.58 -6.61 -4.24
CA THR A 2 -2.58 -7.71 -5.19
C THR A 2 -3.13 -8.94 -4.50
N VAL A 3 -4.22 -9.45 -5.04
CA VAL A 3 -4.74 -10.76 -4.69
C VAL A 3 -3.89 -11.76 -5.47
N SER A 4 -3.00 -12.44 -4.77
CA SER A 4 -2.36 -13.61 -5.34
C SER A 4 -3.36 -14.77 -5.27
N HIS A 5 -3.87 -15.22 -6.42
CA HIS A 5 -4.66 -16.45 -6.47
C HIS A 5 -3.83 -17.70 -6.17
N GLY A 6 -2.53 -17.53 -5.97
CA GLY A 6 -1.62 -18.59 -5.56
C GLY A 6 -1.61 -18.81 -4.05
N VAL A 7 -1.29 -20.04 -3.68
CA VAL A 7 -0.98 -20.38 -2.28
C VAL A 7 0.46 -19.95 -2.03
N ASP A 8 0.71 -19.18 -0.98
CA ASP A 8 2.08 -18.88 -0.59
C ASP A 8 2.81 -20.17 -0.10
N PRO A 9 4.14 -20.18 -0.02
CA PRO A 9 4.89 -21.36 0.44
C PRO A 9 4.50 -21.85 1.85
N SER A 10 3.83 -21.01 2.67
CA SER A 10 3.29 -21.42 3.96
C SER A 10 1.93 -22.11 3.87
N GLY A 11 1.37 -22.24 2.67
CA GLY A 11 0.05 -22.81 2.44
C GLY A 11 -1.12 -21.85 2.65
N LYS A 12 -0.87 -20.57 2.95
CA LYS A 12 -1.93 -19.58 3.14
C LYS A 12 -2.46 -19.04 1.80
N LYS A 13 -3.78 -18.97 1.70
CA LYS A 13 -4.51 -18.30 0.61
C LYS A 13 -5.07 -16.99 1.13
N VAL A 14 -4.27 -15.94 1.15
CA VAL A 14 -4.65 -14.63 1.68
C VAL A 14 -4.14 -13.51 0.78
N GLY A 15 -4.77 -12.35 0.85
CA GLY A 15 -4.25 -11.14 0.20
C GLY A 15 -2.84 -10.81 0.69
N ASN A 16 -2.02 -10.17 -0.15
CA ASN A 16 -0.60 -9.94 0.12
C ASN A 16 -0.34 -9.20 1.44
N GLY A 17 -1.24 -8.28 1.86
CA GLY A 17 -1.13 -7.58 3.15
C GLY A 17 -1.26 -8.50 4.38
N PHE A 18 -1.78 -9.70 4.21
CA PHE A 18 -1.93 -10.72 5.26
C PHE A 18 -0.92 -11.88 5.14
N SER A 19 -0.08 -11.87 4.11
CA SER A 19 0.93 -12.89 3.89
C SER A 19 2.26 -12.53 4.53
N LYS A 20 2.62 -13.25 5.60
CA LYS A 20 3.95 -13.13 6.21
C LYS A 20 5.07 -13.45 5.21
N TYR A 21 4.84 -14.42 4.33
CA TYR A 21 5.81 -14.78 3.30
C TYR A 21 6.13 -13.58 2.39
N ILE A 22 5.10 -12.89 1.88
CA ILE A 22 5.30 -11.75 0.97
C ILE A 22 5.93 -10.58 1.72
N VAL A 23 5.35 -10.17 2.85
CA VAL A 23 5.74 -8.93 3.54
C VAL A 23 7.03 -9.11 4.34
N THR A 24 7.18 -10.22 5.06
CA THR A 24 8.33 -10.42 5.94
C THR A 24 9.42 -11.24 5.26
N ASP A 25 9.10 -12.45 4.81
CA ASP A 25 10.16 -13.38 4.41
C ASP A 25 10.78 -12.97 3.06
N LEU A 26 9.96 -12.51 2.12
CA LEU A 26 10.44 -12.05 0.82
C LEU A 26 10.90 -10.59 0.85
N LEU A 27 9.99 -9.66 1.15
CA LEU A 27 10.29 -8.22 1.05
C LEU A 27 11.36 -7.79 2.04
N ARG A 28 11.19 -8.12 3.33
CA ARG A 28 12.11 -7.65 4.37
C ARG A 28 13.38 -8.50 4.47
N ASN A 29 13.24 -9.82 4.56
CA ASN A 29 14.38 -10.68 4.83
C ASN A 29 15.22 -10.93 3.57
N ARG A 30 14.58 -11.30 2.44
CA ARG A 30 15.32 -11.62 1.22
C ARG A 30 15.80 -10.37 0.47
N TYR A 31 14.97 -9.33 0.36
CA TYR A 31 15.31 -8.10 -0.35
C TYR A 31 15.82 -6.97 0.55
N GLY A 32 15.88 -7.17 1.86
CA GLY A 32 16.44 -6.20 2.81
C GLY A 32 15.63 -4.91 2.98
N TYR A 33 14.34 -4.90 2.60
CA TYR A 33 13.52 -3.70 2.70
C TYR A 33 13.23 -3.34 4.15
N ASN A 34 13.70 -2.19 4.59
CA ASN A 34 13.51 -1.69 5.97
C ASN A 34 12.63 -0.43 6.07
N GLY A 35 11.90 -0.09 5.02
CA GLY A 35 10.94 1.02 5.01
C GLY A 35 9.56 0.62 5.56
N VAL A 36 8.64 1.59 5.53
CA VAL A 36 7.24 1.41 5.89
C VAL A 36 6.53 0.51 4.88
N VAL A 37 5.82 -0.48 5.37
CA VAL A 37 4.82 -1.22 4.59
C VAL A 37 3.44 -0.71 4.99
N CYS A 38 2.83 0.06 4.11
CA CYS A 38 1.45 0.51 4.22
C CYS A 38 0.55 -0.43 3.44
N THR A 39 -0.62 -0.76 3.99
CA THR A 39 -1.62 -1.51 3.23
C THR A 39 -2.23 -0.64 2.15
N ASP A 40 -2.90 -1.25 1.19
CA ASP A 40 -3.86 -0.56 0.38
C ASP A 40 -5.07 -0.11 1.22
N TRP A 41 -5.91 0.75 0.65
CA TRP A 41 -7.01 1.41 1.35
C TRP A 41 -8.10 0.42 1.80
N GLY A 42 -8.32 0.40 3.11
CA GLY A 42 -9.44 -0.29 3.73
C GLY A 42 -9.42 -1.82 3.64
N ILE A 43 -8.28 -2.48 3.47
CA ILE A 43 -8.21 -3.96 3.34
C ILE A 43 -8.71 -4.71 4.58
N THR A 44 -8.84 -4.03 5.72
CA THR A 44 -9.30 -4.62 6.98
C THR A 44 -10.76 -4.36 7.28
N HIS A 45 -11.44 -3.51 6.48
CA HIS A 45 -12.83 -3.13 6.70
C HIS A 45 -13.81 -4.21 6.27
N ASP A 46 -15.05 -4.14 6.82
CA ASP A 46 -16.19 -4.83 6.27
C ASP A 46 -16.74 -4.03 5.09
N TYR A 47 -17.21 -4.74 4.07
CA TYR A 47 -17.81 -4.14 2.88
C TYR A 47 -19.25 -4.63 2.73
N SER A 48 -20.14 -3.73 2.37
CA SER A 48 -21.55 -4.01 2.20
C SER A 48 -21.90 -4.56 0.80
N SER A 49 -21.00 -4.42 -0.15
CA SER A 49 -21.18 -4.90 -1.52
C SER A 49 -20.05 -5.82 -1.96
N ILE A 50 -20.36 -6.78 -2.81
CA ILE A 50 -19.36 -7.70 -3.40
C ILE A 50 -18.35 -6.92 -4.25
N GLU A 51 -18.77 -5.87 -4.94
CA GLU A 51 -17.92 -5.05 -5.80
C GLU A 51 -16.85 -4.28 -5.01
N GLU A 52 -17.19 -3.80 -3.81
CA GLU A 52 -16.25 -3.11 -2.92
C GLU A 52 -15.36 -4.08 -2.13
N ALA A 53 -15.91 -5.25 -1.79
CA ALA A 53 -15.22 -6.26 -0.98
C ALA A 53 -14.24 -7.11 -1.80
N ASP A 54 -14.43 -7.16 -3.13
CA ASP A 54 -13.71 -8.11 -3.96
C ASP A 54 -12.19 -7.94 -3.85
N GLY A 55 -11.57 -8.91 -3.25
CA GLY A 55 -10.14 -9.02 -3.04
C GLY A 55 -9.54 -8.23 -1.87
N LYS A 56 -10.25 -7.31 -1.20
CA LYS A 56 -9.64 -6.47 -0.15
C LYS A 56 -9.25 -7.27 1.09
N CYS A 57 -10.18 -7.98 1.70
CA CYS A 57 -9.91 -8.85 2.85
C CYS A 57 -9.82 -10.34 2.47
N TRP A 58 -9.35 -10.63 1.26
CA TRP A 58 -9.35 -11.98 0.71
C TRP A 58 -8.59 -12.97 1.60
N GLY A 59 -9.29 -14.06 1.94
CA GLY A 59 -8.79 -15.14 2.79
C GLY A 59 -8.87 -14.86 4.29
N VAL A 60 -9.40 -13.70 4.70
CA VAL A 60 -9.62 -13.30 6.11
C VAL A 60 -11.02 -12.70 6.32
N GLU A 61 -11.95 -12.96 5.41
CA GLU A 61 -13.30 -12.41 5.41
C GLU A 61 -14.08 -12.78 6.68
N ALA A 62 -13.87 -13.98 7.20
CA ALA A 62 -14.53 -14.48 8.41
C ALA A 62 -14.02 -13.85 9.71
N LEU A 63 -12.91 -13.12 9.66
CA LEU A 63 -12.31 -12.46 10.82
C LEU A 63 -12.96 -11.10 11.07
N SER A 64 -13.02 -10.68 12.34
CA SER A 64 -13.41 -9.32 12.70
C SER A 64 -12.36 -8.29 12.25
N ILE A 65 -12.76 -7.02 12.17
CA ILE A 65 -11.84 -5.92 11.81
C ILE A 65 -10.57 -5.91 12.67
N PRO A 66 -10.62 -6.00 14.01
CA PRO A 66 -9.42 -6.10 14.84
C PRO A 66 -8.55 -7.34 14.55
N GLN A 67 -9.17 -8.48 14.27
CA GLN A 67 -8.44 -9.69 13.92
C GLN A 67 -7.73 -9.56 12.57
N ARG A 68 -8.34 -8.89 11.59
CA ARG A 68 -7.68 -8.59 10.31
C ARG A 68 -6.48 -7.65 10.50
N HIS A 69 -6.59 -6.63 11.36
CA HIS A 69 -5.46 -5.78 11.73
C HIS A 69 -4.35 -6.61 12.37
N TYR A 70 -4.71 -7.52 13.26
CA TYR A 70 -3.76 -8.41 13.91
C TYR A 70 -3.04 -9.34 12.91
N GLU A 71 -3.74 -9.95 11.96
CA GLU A 71 -3.13 -10.77 10.91
C GLU A 71 -2.18 -9.95 10.02
N ALA A 72 -2.54 -8.73 9.64
CA ALA A 72 -1.66 -7.84 8.88
C ALA A 72 -0.41 -7.43 9.69
N LEU A 73 -0.55 -7.18 11.00
CA LEU A 73 0.59 -6.95 11.89
C LEU A 73 1.52 -8.16 11.99
N LYS A 74 0.96 -9.37 12.08
CA LYS A 74 1.76 -10.61 12.05
C LYS A 74 2.47 -10.81 10.72
N ALA A 75 1.86 -10.38 9.63
CA ALA A 75 2.51 -10.40 8.32
C ALA A 75 3.67 -9.41 8.20
N GLY A 76 3.72 -8.35 9.01
CA GLY A 76 4.83 -7.36 9.02
C GLY A 76 4.45 -5.98 8.50
N VAL A 77 3.16 -5.68 8.36
CA VAL A 77 2.61 -4.37 8.00
C VAL A 77 2.86 -3.36 9.11
N ASP A 78 3.17 -2.11 8.76
CA ASP A 78 3.45 -1.02 9.70
C ASP A 78 2.33 0.02 9.77
N GLN A 79 1.57 0.19 8.68
CA GLN A 79 0.54 1.22 8.55
C GLN A 79 -0.66 0.70 7.79
N PHE A 80 -1.85 1.12 8.22
CA PHE A 80 -3.12 0.73 7.61
C PHE A 80 -3.66 1.88 6.76
N GLY A 81 -3.59 1.73 5.44
CA GLY A 81 -4.09 2.71 4.49
C GLY A 81 -5.61 2.87 4.58
N GLY A 82 -6.09 4.11 4.50
CA GLY A 82 -7.52 4.42 4.52
C GLY A 82 -8.22 4.26 5.88
N ASN A 83 -7.47 3.97 6.95
CA ASN A 83 -8.00 3.81 8.30
C ASN A 83 -7.63 4.99 9.18
N ASN A 84 -8.61 5.59 9.84
CA ASN A 84 -8.44 6.67 10.80
C ASN A 84 -8.93 6.31 12.22
N ASP A 85 -9.35 5.06 12.44
CA ASP A 85 -9.76 4.54 13.75
C ASP A 85 -8.60 3.79 14.41
N LYS A 86 -8.19 4.24 15.58
CA LYS A 86 -7.17 3.57 16.40
C LYS A 86 -7.68 2.35 17.15
N GLY A 87 -8.99 2.21 17.33
CA GLY A 87 -9.61 1.13 18.13
C GLY A 87 -9.14 -0.26 17.70
N PRO A 88 -9.30 -0.65 16.43
CA PRO A 88 -8.84 -1.96 15.94
C PRO A 88 -7.35 -2.21 16.11
N VAL A 89 -6.51 -1.17 16.01
CA VAL A 89 -5.05 -1.27 16.21
C VAL A 89 -4.71 -1.54 17.67
N LEU A 90 -5.43 -0.89 18.61
CA LEU A 90 -5.25 -1.14 20.04
C LEU A 90 -5.72 -2.54 20.44
N GLU A 91 -6.81 -3.04 19.84
CA GLU A 91 -7.23 -4.43 20.05
C GLU A 91 -6.19 -5.42 19.48
N ALA A 92 -5.63 -5.15 18.32
CA ALA A 92 -4.56 -5.97 17.76
C ALA A 92 -3.30 -5.97 18.65
N TYR A 93 -2.98 -4.84 19.30
CA TYR A 93 -1.92 -4.77 20.33
C TYR A 93 -2.22 -5.71 21.50
N ARG A 94 -3.47 -5.71 22.02
CA ARG A 94 -3.89 -6.59 23.10
C ARG A 94 -3.81 -8.06 22.69
N MET A 95 -4.23 -8.39 21.46
CA MET A 95 -4.09 -9.76 20.93
C MET A 95 -2.63 -10.19 20.86
N TRP A 96 -1.73 -9.30 20.40
CA TRP A 96 -0.29 -9.58 20.36
C TRP A 96 0.26 -9.80 21.78
N THR A 97 -0.14 -8.94 22.72
CA THR A 97 0.25 -9.08 24.13
C THR A 97 -0.20 -10.41 24.72
N ALA A 98 -1.41 -10.82 24.43
CA ALA A 98 -1.95 -12.10 24.91
C ALA A 98 -1.22 -13.32 24.33
N GLU A 99 -0.81 -13.26 23.06
CA GLU A 99 -0.14 -14.38 22.38
C GLU A 99 1.37 -14.41 22.64
N PHE A 100 2.06 -13.24 22.64
CA PHE A 100 3.53 -13.14 22.65
C PHE A 100 4.10 -12.39 23.85
N GLY A 101 3.28 -11.86 24.73
CA GLY A 101 3.68 -11.07 25.89
C GLY A 101 3.89 -9.58 25.59
N GLU A 102 3.80 -8.75 26.63
CA GLU A 102 3.86 -7.28 26.58
C GLU A 102 5.15 -6.76 25.95
N LYS A 103 6.29 -7.34 26.32
CA LYS A 103 7.58 -6.95 25.76
C LYS A 103 7.61 -7.10 24.24
N SER A 104 7.15 -8.23 23.74
CA SER A 104 7.10 -8.51 22.30
C SER A 104 6.14 -7.58 21.56
N ALA A 105 4.97 -7.30 22.15
CA ALA A 105 3.99 -6.35 21.61
C ALA A 105 4.62 -4.96 21.47
N ARG A 106 5.25 -4.46 22.54
CA ARG A 106 5.92 -3.17 22.55
C ARG A 106 7.01 -3.08 21.48
N GLU A 107 7.91 -4.04 21.41
CA GLU A 107 8.98 -4.08 20.41
C GLU A 107 8.45 -4.11 18.98
N ARG A 108 7.34 -4.82 18.75
CA ARG A 108 6.70 -4.88 17.42
C ARG A 108 6.15 -3.52 17.01
N PHE A 109 5.47 -2.82 17.90
CA PHE A 109 4.87 -1.53 17.62
C PHE A 109 5.90 -0.41 17.54
N GLU A 110 6.89 -0.41 18.42
CA GLU A 110 8.01 0.55 18.37
C GLU A 110 8.79 0.44 17.05
N ARG A 111 8.97 -0.75 16.51
CA ARG A 111 9.61 -0.95 15.20
C ARG A 111 8.83 -0.30 14.08
N SER A 112 7.51 -0.38 14.07
CA SER A 112 6.66 0.31 13.10
C SER A 112 6.70 1.83 13.30
N ALA A 113 6.63 2.29 14.54
CA ALA A 113 6.73 3.72 14.88
C ALA A 113 8.06 4.33 14.41
N ILE A 114 9.18 3.64 14.63
CA ILE A 114 10.49 4.08 14.13
C ILE A 114 10.50 4.21 12.62
N ARG A 115 9.96 3.24 11.88
CA ARG A 115 9.89 3.31 10.41
C ARG A 115 9.07 4.48 9.92
N LEU A 116 7.93 4.76 10.54
CA LEU A 116 7.07 5.89 10.22
C LEU A 116 7.76 7.23 10.52
N LEU A 117 8.38 7.36 11.68
CA LEU A 117 9.10 8.57 12.09
C LEU A 117 10.33 8.84 11.21
N LEU A 118 11.05 7.82 10.78
CA LEU A 118 12.21 7.99 9.91
C LEU A 118 11.89 8.73 8.60
N ASN A 119 10.68 8.58 8.07
CA ASN A 119 10.26 9.32 6.88
C ASN A 119 10.17 10.82 7.17
N ILE A 120 9.64 11.20 8.33
CA ILE A 120 9.53 12.60 8.76
C ILE A 120 10.92 13.21 8.98
N PHE A 121 11.81 12.49 9.65
CA PHE A 121 13.20 12.93 9.85
C PHE A 121 13.97 13.07 8.53
N ARG A 122 13.88 12.09 7.64
CA ARG A 122 14.62 12.10 6.37
C ARG A 122 14.16 13.18 5.40
N THR A 123 12.92 13.62 5.51
CA THR A 123 12.38 14.72 4.69
C THR A 123 12.56 16.09 5.35
N GLY A 124 13.17 16.16 6.54
CA GLY A 124 13.44 17.41 7.26
C GLY A 124 12.18 18.13 7.78
N LEU A 125 11.07 17.39 7.97
CA LEU A 125 9.81 18.00 8.39
C LEU A 125 9.83 18.51 9.84
N PHE A 126 10.75 18.05 10.69
CA PHE A 126 10.93 18.61 12.03
C PHE A 126 11.70 19.93 12.01
N GLU A 127 12.61 20.09 11.06
CA GLU A 127 13.41 21.31 10.88
C GLU A 127 12.65 22.36 10.10
N ASN A 128 11.95 21.98 9.06
CA ASN A 128 11.15 22.87 8.24
C ASN A 128 9.92 22.14 7.64
N PRO A 129 8.73 22.23 8.28
CA PRO A 129 7.51 21.63 7.78
C PRO A 129 6.84 22.45 6.65
N TYR A 130 7.36 23.63 6.34
CA TYR A 130 6.76 24.54 5.37
C TYR A 130 7.43 24.42 4.00
N VAL A 131 6.65 24.63 2.96
CA VAL A 131 7.13 24.77 1.59
C VAL A 131 7.17 26.25 1.22
N ASP A 132 8.10 26.61 0.35
CA ASP A 132 8.20 27.92 -0.27
C ASP A 132 7.15 28.02 -1.40
N PRO A 133 6.16 28.93 -1.31
CA PRO A 133 5.11 29.05 -2.33
C PRO A 133 5.66 29.41 -3.70
N ASP A 134 6.63 30.32 -3.80
CA ASP A 134 7.19 30.78 -5.08
C ASP A 134 7.95 29.66 -5.77
N ARG A 135 8.73 28.90 -5.01
CA ARG A 135 9.41 27.71 -5.51
C ARG A 135 8.42 26.61 -5.92
N THR A 136 7.32 26.47 -5.18
CA THR A 136 6.28 25.49 -5.49
C THR A 136 5.60 25.84 -6.80
N GLU A 137 5.21 27.10 -6.99
CA GLU A 137 4.61 27.62 -8.22
C GLU A 137 5.55 27.41 -9.43
N ALA A 138 6.84 27.70 -9.28
CA ALA A 138 7.83 27.50 -10.34
C ALA A 138 8.08 26.00 -10.67
N THR A 139 7.77 25.10 -9.73
CA THR A 139 8.01 23.64 -9.90
C THR A 139 6.80 22.92 -10.45
N VAL A 140 5.61 23.19 -9.87
CA VAL A 140 4.36 22.50 -10.25
C VAL A 140 3.93 22.98 -11.63
N GLY A 141 3.72 22.04 -12.55
CA GLY A 141 3.34 22.38 -13.93
C GLY A 141 4.49 22.96 -14.77
N ASN A 142 5.73 22.86 -14.32
CA ASN A 142 6.89 23.28 -15.09
C ASN A 142 6.86 22.66 -16.50
N PRO A 143 7.05 23.44 -17.58
CA PRO A 143 6.95 22.97 -18.95
C PRO A 143 7.89 21.81 -19.29
N GLU A 144 9.10 21.79 -18.74
CA GLU A 144 10.06 20.70 -18.95
C GLU A 144 9.55 19.39 -18.34
N PHE A 145 8.99 19.44 -17.10
CA PHE A 145 8.43 18.26 -16.45
C PHE A 145 7.16 17.77 -17.15
N MET A 146 6.34 18.70 -17.64
CA MET A 146 5.15 18.37 -18.43
C MET A 146 5.52 17.69 -19.75
N GLN A 147 6.55 18.17 -20.43
CA GLN A 147 7.06 17.57 -21.65
C GLN A 147 7.64 16.17 -21.39
N ALA A 148 8.43 16.00 -20.34
CA ALA A 148 8.96 14.68 -19.95
C ALA A 148 7.85 13.68 -19.64
N GLY A 149 6.81 14.12 -18.92
CA GLY A 149 5.62 13.32 -18.64
C GLY A 149 4.86 12.92 -19.92
N TYR A 150 4.67 13.85 -20.85
CA TYR A 150 4.05 13.59 -22.15
C TYR A 150 4.85 12.56 -22.96
N GLU A 151 6.15 12.70 -23.06
CA GLU A 151 7.00 11.73 -23.75
C GLU A 151 6.97 10.34 -23.12
N ALA A 152 6.96 10.27 -21.79
CA ALA A 152 6.81 9.00 -21.08
C ALA A 152 5.47 8.34 -21.42
N GLN A 153 4.38 9.10 -21.46
CA GLN A 153 3.05 8.59 -21.85
C GLN A 153 3.04 8.08 -23.29
N LEU A 154 3.63 8.82 -24.24
CA LEU A 154 3.72 8.37 -25.63
C LEU A 154 4.45 7.03 -25.76
N ARG A 155 5.53 6.83 -25.01
CA ARG A 155 6.33 5.59 -25.02
C ARG A 155 5.65 4.44 -24.29
N SER A 156 4.72 4.71 -23.38
CA SER A 156 4.00 3.68 -22.62
C SER A 156 2.82 3.06 -23.36
N VAL A 157 2.36 3.69 -24.46
CA VAL A 157 1.23 3.18 -25.24
C VAL A 157 1.65 1.95 -26.04
N VAL A 158 0.99 0.82 -25.78
CA VAL A 158 1.23 -0.44 -26.48
C VAL A 158 0.03 -0.78 -27.37
N LEU A 159 0.26 -0.88 -28.67
CA LEU A 159 -0.77 -1.27 -29.63
C LEU A 159 -0.92 -2.81 -29.62
N LEU A 160 -1.89 -3.33 -28.87
CA LEU A 160 -2.15 -4.77 -28.79
C LEU A 160 -2.84 -5.32 -30.02
N LYS A 161 -3.64 -4.52 -30.73
CA LYS A 161 -4.41 -4.95 -31.88
C LYS A 161 -4.87 -3.75 -32.71
N ASN A 162 -4.67 -3.81 -34.03
CA ASN A 162 -5.19 -2.81 -34.98
C ASN A 162 -5.81 -3.53 -36.18
N ARG A 163 -7.00 -4.11 -36.00
CA ARG A 163 -7.73 -4.76 -37.09
C ARG A 163 -8.28 -3.71 -38.07
N ALA A 164 -8.17 -4.03 -39.37
CA ALA A 164 -8.62 -3.17 -40.45
C ALA A 164 -7.93 -1.78 -40.52
N GLY A 165 -6.76 -1.61 -39.89
CA GLY A 165 -5.98 -0.37 -40.00
C GLY A 165 -6.72 0.87 -39.48
N THR A 166 -7.49 0.73 -38.38
CA THR A 166 -8.24 1.86 -37.78
C THR A 166 -7.30 2.97 -37.29
N LEU A 167 -6.10 2.61 -36.86
CA LEU A 167 -5.07 3.56 -36.48
C LEU A 167 -3.97 3.63 -37.58
N PRO A 168 -3.42 4.83 -37.85
CA PRO A 168 -3.77 6.13 -37.25
C PRO A 168 -5.16 6.59 -37.67
N ALA A 169 -5.91 7.19 -36.72
CA ALA A 169 -7.22 7.76 -37.01
C ALA A 169 -7.08 8.94 -37.98
N SER A 170 -7.94 8.96 -39.03
CA SER A 170 -7.91 10.11 -39.96
C SER A 170 -8.42 11.36 -39.22
N THR A 171 -7.73 12.49 -39.41
CA THR A 171 -8.10 13.80 -38.88
C THR A 171 -9.42 14.35 -39.47
N ARG A 172 -10.04 13.64 -40.40
CA ARG A 172 -11.27 14.03 -41.11
C ARG A 172 -12.51 13.28 -40.62
N ARG A 173 -12.68 13.00 -39.35
CA ARG A 173 -14.00 12.63 -38.82
C ARG A 173 -14.66 13.89 -38.28
N SER A 174 -15.56 14.51 -39.10
CA SER A 174 -16.60 15.38 -38.56
C SER A 174 -17.43 14.60 -37.56
N VAL A 175 -17.59 15.15 -36.39
CA VAL A 175 -18.55 14.74 -35.37
C VAL A 175 -19.92 15.08 -35.88
#